data_c594489d5dd65f4f4ba1444c5b035b77
#
_entry.id   c594489d5dd65f4f4ba1444c5b035b77
#
_cell.length_a   1.000
_cell.length_b   1.000
_cell.length_c   1.000
_cell.angle_alpha   90.00
_cell.angle_beta   90.00
_cell.angle_gamma   90.00
#
_symmetry.space_group_name_H-M   'P 1'
#
loop_
_entity.id
_entity.type
_entity.pdbx_description
1 polymer ?
#
loop_
_entity_poly.entity_id
_entity_poly.type
_entity_poly.pdbx_seq_one_letter_code
_entity_poly.pdbx_strand_id
1 'polypeptide(L)'
;LDTDYVDVWLVEPRPEVPLEETLEAATLAYRSGRARYVGLSRSSHWQLAEAVTRGAVGVSAPITLVEFPFSLVDAACASTVAELASRGVGVLAASALAGGALTGKYRHTTPADSRAASPHLRHMVEPYLSGFARSVIEATHRAASGLDRPTGDVALAWVRDYPGISSALVGPRTARQLDTLLEYTATLPAPIREVLSEVAQ
;
A
#
# COMPACT_ATOMS: atom_id res chain seq x y z
N LEU A 1 24.55 -0.16 -1.08
CA LEU A 1 23.97 -0.71 0.17
C LEU A 1 25.04 -1.27 1.13
N ASP A 2 26.28 -1.38 0.67
CA ASP A 2 27.39 -1.97 1.44
C ASP A 2 27.04 -3.36 2.04
N THR A 3 26.36 -4.17 1.24
CA THR A 3 25.94 -5.55 1.54
C THR A 3 25.88 -6.34 0.24
N ASP A 4 26.11 -7.64 0.30
CA ASP A 4 26.04 -8.58 -0.82
C ASP A 4 24.66 -9.25 -0.98
N TYR A 5 23.74 -8.98 -0.05
CA TYR A 5 22.37 -9.48 -0.10
C TYR A 5 21.34 -8.44 0.37
N VAL A 6 20.08 -8.69 0.05
CA VAL A 6 18.90 -8.02 0.62
C VAL A 6 17.96 -9.04 1.23
N ASP A 7 17.21 -8.66 2.28
CA ASP A 7 16.24 -9.58 2.86
C ASP A 7 15.05 -9.81 1.93
N VAL A 8 14.53 -8.75 1.32
CA VAL A 8 13.43 -8.84 0.36
C VAL A 8 13.77 -8.02 -0.89
N TRP A 9 13.63 -8.63 -2.05
CA TRP A 9 13.68 -7.94 -3.33
C TRP A 9 12.29 -7.91 -3.96
N LEU A 10 11.69 -6.72 -4.05
CA LEU A 10 10.44 -6.49 -4.78
C LEU A 10 10.77 -6.15 -6.24
N VAL A 11 10.27 -6.95 -7.16
CA VAL A 11 10.48 -6.79 -8.60
C VAL A 11 9.22 -6.22 -9.22
N GLU A 12 9.37 -5.18 -10.04
CA GLU A 12 8.28 -4.61 -10.82
C GLU A 12 8.30 -5.21 -12.24
N PRO A 13 7.30 -6.04 -12.64
CA PRO A 13 7.19 -6.54 -14.00
C PRO A 13 6.95 -5.39 -14.97
N ARG A 14 7.71 -5.35 -16.06
CA ARG A 14 7.56 -4.34 -17.11
C ARG A 14 6.67 -4.86 -18.23
N PRO A 15 5.79 -4.03 -18.82
CA PRO A 15 4.92 -4.46 -19.91
C PRO A 15 5.67 -4.98 -21.14
N GLU A 16 6.90 -4.48 -21.38
CA GLU A 16 7.73 -4.84 -22.52
C GLU A 16 8.55 -6.12 -22.32
N VAL A 17 8.56 -6.67 -21.10
CA VAL A 17 9.35 -7.85 -20.72
C VAL A 17 8.41 -8.99 -20.38
N PRO A 18 8.57 -10.17 -20.95
CA PRO A 18 7.81 -11.35 -20.53
C PRO A 18 7.94 -11.59 -19.04
N LEU A 19 6.83 -11.96 -18.39
CA LEU A 19 6.83 -12.20 -16.96
C LEU A 19 7.83 -13.30 -16.57
N GLU A 20 8.00 -14.29 -17.41
CA GLU A 20 8.95 -15.38 -17.23
C GLU A 20 10.38 -14.89 -17.02
N GLU A 21 10.85 -13.95 -17.85
CA GLU A 21 12.20 -13.39 -17.72
C GLU A 21 12.37 -12.64 -16.39
N THR A 22 11.35 -11.90 -15.97
CA THR A 22 11.33 -11.23 -14.67
C THR A 22 11.42 -12.25 -13.51
N LEU A 23 10.65 -13.34 -13.60
CA LEU A 23 10.65 -14.39 -12.57
C LEU A 23 11.95 -15.22 -12.59
N GLU A 24 12.58 -15.43 -13.74
CA GLU A 24 13.89 -16.06 -13.84
C GLU A 24 14.97 -15.23 -13.16
N ALA A 25 15.00 -13.92 -13.40
CA ALA A 25 15.93 -13.00 -12.75
C ALA A 25 15.75 -13.00 -11.22
N ALA A 26 14.49 -12.95 -10.76
CA ALA A 26 14.16 -13.05 -9.34
C ALA A 26 14.59 -14.41 -8.74
N THR A 27 14.38 -15.51 -9.49
CA THR A 27 14.78 -16.86 -9.09
C THR A 27 16.31 -16.99 -8.99
N LEU A 28 17.04 -16.39 -9.91
CA LEU A 28 18.51 -16.37 -9.86
C LEU A 28 19.01 -15.62 -8.62
N ALA A 29 18.45 -14.46 -8.31
CA ALA A 29 18.80 -13.69 -7.11
C ALA A 29 18.49 -14.46 -5.82
N TYR A 30 17.34 -15.13 -5.78
CA TYR A 30 16.93 -15.97 -4.67
C TYR A 30 17.88 -17.18 -4.48
N ARG A 31 18.15 -17.94 -5.54
CA ARG A 31 19.00 -19.14 -5.47
C ARG A 31 20.47 -18.82 -5.18
N SER A 32 20.96 -17.66 -5.62
CA SER A 32 22.32 -17.22 -5.32
C SER A 32 22.48 -16.59 -3.94
N GLY A 33 21.39 -16.44 -3.16
CA GLY A 33 21.40 -15.81 -1.84
C GLY A 33 21.50 -14.29 -1.85
N ARG A 34 21.46 -13.65 -3.03
CA ARG A 34 21.44 -12.18 -3.13
C ARG A 34 20.12 -11.57 -2.65
N ALA A 35 19.04 -12.32 -2.71
CA ALA A 35 17.78 -11.99 -2.07
C ALA A 35 17.32 -13.19 -1.23
N ARG A 36 16.99 -12.97 0.04
CA ARG A 36 16.45 -14.04 0.89
C ARG A 36 15.01 -14.38 0.52
N TYR A 37 14.25 -13.36 0.15
CA TYR A 37 12.87 -13.46 -0.30
C TYR A 37 12.67 -12.61 -1.54
N VAL A 38 11.74 -12.99 -2.39
CA VAL A 38 11.34 -12.22 -3.56
C VAL A 38 9.85 -11.94 -3.52
N GLY A 39 9.47 -10.81 -4.07
CA GLY A 39 8.09 -10.37 -4.16
C GLY A 39 7.84 -9.55 -5.42
N LEU A 40 6.59 -9.18 -5.65
CA LEU A 40 6.19 -8.35 -6.78
C LEU A 40 5.68 -6.99 -6.31
N SER A 41 6.04 -5.95 -7.05
CA SER A 41 5.50 -4.60 -6.92
C SER A 41 4.77 -4.21 -8.18
N ARG A 42 3.66 -3.48 -8.05
CA ARG A 42 2.88 -2.90 -9.18
C ARG A 42 2.52 -3.87 -10.30
N SER A 43 2.37 -5.14 -9.97
CA SER A 43 1.94 -6.15 -10.93
C SER A 43 0.42 -6.13 -11.15
N SER A 44 -0.02 -6.52 -12.34
CA SER A 44 -1.44 -6.79 -12.57
C SER A 44 -1.88 -8.04 -11.78
N HIS A 45 -3.18 -8.16 -11.52
CA HIS A 45 -3.73 -9.35 -10.84
C HIS A 45 -3.39 -10.65 -11.58
N TRP A 46 -3.36 -10.62 -12.92
CA TRP A 46 -2.98 -11.77 -13.74
C TRP A 46 -1.52 -12.17 -13.52
N GLN A 47 -0.59 -11.21 -13.63
CA GLN A 47 0.83 -11.45 -13.38
C GLN A 47 1.09 -11.97 -11.98
N LEU A 48 0.37 -11.43 -11.00
CA LEU A 48 0.46 -11.87 -9.61
C LEU A 48 -0.01 -13.32 -9.44
N ALA A 49 -1.19 -13.67 -9.97
CA ALA A 49 -1.73 -15.02 -9.89
C ALA A 49 -0.80 -16.05 -10.57
N GLU A 50 -0.25 -15.69 -11.74
CA GLU A 50 0.70 -16.54 -12.46
C GLU A 50 2.00 -16.72 -11.66
N ALA A 51 2.59 -15.63 -11.15
CA ALA A 51 3.84 -15.70 -10.40
C ALA A 51 3.69 -16.53 -9.11
N VAL A 52 2.61 -16.32 -8.35
CA VAL A 52 2.31 -17.10 -7.14
C VAL A 52 2.13 -18.58 -7.47
N THR A 53 1.43 -18.89 -8.56
CA THR A 53 1.22 -20.29 -8.99
C THR A 53 2.53 -20.94 -9.41
N ARG A 54 3.36 -20.28 -10.22
CA ARG A 54 4.67 -20.78 -10.64
C ARG A 54 5.60 -21.04 -9.45
N GLY A 55 5.59 -20.16 -8.47
CA GLY A 55 6.34 -20.32 -7.23
C GLY A 55 5.85 -21.52 -6.41
N ALA A 56 4.54 -21.70 -6.28
CA ALA A 56 3.93 -22.80 -5.53
C ALA A 56 4.24 -24.17 -6.11
N VAL A 57 4.41 -24.29 -7.43
CA VAL A 57 4.78 -25.55 -8.11
C VAL A 57 6.30 -25.70 -8.33
N GLY A 58 7.11 -24.80 -7.81
CA GLY A 58 8.58 -24.87 -7.86
C GLY A 58 9.21 -24.50 -9.20
N VAL A 59 8.47 -23.92 -10.13
CA VAL A 59 8.99 -23.45 -11.44
C VAL A 59 9.83 -22.18 -11.29
N SER A 60 9.46 -21.31 -10.36
CA SER A 60 10.20 -20.10 -10.00
C SER A 60 10.44 -20.02 -8.49
N ALA A 61 11.17 -19.00 -8.03
CA ALA A 61 11.24 -18.66 -6.62
C ALA A 61 9.84 -18.40 -6.05
N PRO A 62 9.54 -18.80 -4.81
CA PRO A 62 8.26 -18.52 -4.19
C PRO A 62 8.07 -16.99 -4.01
N ILE A 63 6.94 -16.47 -4.43
CA ILE A 63 6.55 -15.08 -4.16
C ILE A 63 6.04 -15.01 -2.72
N THR A 64 6.76 -14.30 -1.87
CA THR A 64 6.45 -14.21 -0.43
C THR A 64 5.79 -12.91 -0.04
N LEU A 65 5.94 -11.86 -0.86
CA LEU A 65 5.41 -10.53 -0.63
C LEU A 65 4.90 -9.93 -1.92
N VAL A 66 3.85 -9.13 -1.80
CA VAL A 66 3.37 -8.27 -2.90
C VAL A 66 3.13 -6.87 -2.41
N GLU A 67 3.36 -5.91 -3.28
CA GLU A 67 3.09 -4.50 -3.04
C GLU A 67 2.11 -3.99 -4.08
N PHE A 68 1.00 -3.42 -3.64
CA PHE A 68 0.05 -2.70 -4.50
C PHE A 68 -0.68 -1.60 -3.73
N PRO A 69 -1.30 -0.64 -4.44
CA PRO A 69 -2.08 0.41 -3.79
C PRO A 69 -3.24 -0.18 -2.96
N PHE A 70 -3.33 0.23 -1.69
CA PHE A 70 -4.45 -0.12 -0.82
C PHE A 70 -4.66 0.97 0.23
N SER A 71 -5.85 1.54 0.24
CA SER A 71 -6.24 2.62 1.16
C SER A 71 -7.76 2.73 1.27
N LEU A 72 -8.27 3.57 2.16
CA LEU A 72 -9.70 3.86 2.29
C LEU A 72 -10.36 4.38 0.99
N VAL A 73 -9.61 5.00 0.09
CA VAL A 73 -10.11 5.49 -1.20
C VAL A 73 -9.76 4.57 -2.37
N ASP A 74 -9.09 3.47 -2.09
CA ASP A 74 -8.67 2.47 -3.08
C ASP A 74 -8.61 1.10 -2.40
N ALA A 75 -9.77 0.51 -2.16
CA ALA A 75 -9.93 -0.81 -1.52
C ALA A 75 -10.41 -1.89 -2.50
N ALA A 76 -10.36 -1.64 -3.82
CA ALA A 76 -10.82 -2.56 -4.85
C ALA A 76 -10.12 -3.95 -4.78
N CYS A 77 -8.90 -4.00 -4.27
CA CYS A 77 -8.11 -5.23 -4.12
C CYS A 77 -8.38 -6.01 -2.82
N ALA A 78 -9.42 -5.68 -2.05
CA ALA A 78 -9.69 -6.33 -0.75
C ALA A 78 -9.83 -7.86 -0.84
N SER A 79 -10.50 -8.37 -1.87
CA SER A 79 -10.60 -9.82 -2.11
C SER A 79 -9.25 -10.46 -2.44
N THR A 80 -8.39 -9.75 -3.18
CA THR A 80 -7.02 -10.19 -3.49
C THR A 80 -6.17 -10.25 -2.22
N VAL A 81 -6.31 -9.29 -1.30
CA VAL A 81 -5.63 -9.30 0.00
C VAL A 81 -5.98 -10.57 0.79
N ALA A 82 -7.27 -10.91 0.88
CA ALA A 82 -7.72 -12.10 1.59
C ALA A 82 -7.19 -13.40 0.95
N GLU A 83 -7.21 -13.48 -0.38
CA GLU A 83 -6.69 -14.64 -1.12
C GLU A 83 -5.18 -14.82 -0.92
N LEU A 84 -4.40 -13.75 -0.99
CA LEU A 84 -2.95 -13.80 -0.77
C LEU A 84 -2.61 -14.22 0.66
N ALA A 85 -3.32 -13.65 1.64
CA ALA A 85 -3.15 -14.02 3.04
C ALA A 85 -3.43 -15.51 3.27
N SER A 86 -4.47 -16.08 2.64
CA SER A 86 -4.79 -17.52 2.73
C SER A 86 -3.69 -18.41 2.17
N ARG A 87 -2.87 -17.90 1.26
CA ARG A 87 -1.72 -18.57 0.64
C ARG A 87 -0.39 -18.31 1.36
N GLY A 88 -0.40 -17.55 2.45
CA GLY A 88 0.81 -17.17 3.18
C GLY A 88 1.66 -16.14 2.46
N VAL A 89 1.10 -15.38 1.50
CA VAL A 89 1.77 -14.28 0.82
C VAL A 89 1.46 -12.98 1.54
N GLY A 90 2.50 -12.29 2.01
CA GLY A 90 2.39 -11.00 2.69
C GLY A 90 1.99 -9.88 1.73
N VAL A 91 1.25 -8.89 2.24
CA VAL A 91 0.82 -7.72 1.46
C VAL A 91 1.37 -6.44 2.07
N LEU A 92 2.08 -5.67 1.25
CA LEU A 92 2.53 -4.32 1.55
C LEU A 92 1.55 -3.34 0.90
N ALA A 93 0.79 -2.63 1.72
CA ALA A 93 -0.16 -1.63 1.27
C ALA A 93 0.57 -0.34 0.88
N ALA A 94 0.76 -0.12 -0.42
CA ALA A 94 1.29 1.14 -0.94
C ALA A 94 0.20 2.22 -0.97
N SER A 95 0.63 3.47 -1.03
CA SER A 95 -0.28 4.62 -1.11
C SER A 95 -1.33 4.69 0.02
N ALA A 96 -1.03 4.14 1.20
CA ALA A 96 -1.94 4.05 2.35
C ALA A 96 -2.63 5.37 2.73
N LEU A 97 -2.00 6.51 2.40
CA LEU A 97 -2.54 7.87 2.61
C LEU A 97 -2.98 8.56 1.32
N ALA A 98 -3.11 7.84 0.19
CA ALA A 98 -3.55 8.37 -1.11
C ALA A 98 -2.79 9.65 -1.52
N GLY A 99 -1.44 9.58 -1.54
CA GLY A 99 -0.61 10.75 -1.84
C GLY A 99 -0.69 11.88 -0.81
N GLY A 100 -1.33 11.65 0.32
CA GLY A 100 -1.58 12.59 1.39
C GLY A 100 -3.00 13.18 1.39
N ALA A 101 -3.89 12.72 0.51
CA ALA A 101 -5.30 13.16 0.50
C ALA A 101 -6.02 12.73 1.79
N LEU A 102 -5.78 11.52 2.25
CA LEU A 102 -6.34 10.98 3.49
C LEU A 102 -5.81 11.62 4.79
N THR A 103 -4.83 12.54 4.70
CA THR A 103 -4.49 13.38 5.85
C THR A 103 -5.46 14.53 6.09
N GLY A 104 -6.39 14.75 5.15
CA GLY A 104 -7.35 15.85 5.21
C GLY A 104 -6.80 17.23 4.77
N LYS A 105 -5.51 17.34 4.44
CA LYS A 105 -4.86 18.64 4.11
C LYS A 105 -5.40 19.32 2.86
N TYR A 106 -6.08 18.57 1.98
CA TYR A 106 -6.65 19.11 0.73
C TYR A 106 -8.15 19.42 0.84
N ARG A 107 -8.75 19.33 2.03
CA ARG A 107 -10.20 19.51 2.21
C ARG A 107 -10.68 20.93 1.86
N HIS A 108 -9.90 21.93 2.16
CA HIS A 108 -10.27 23.35 1.97
C HIS A 108 -9.30 24.11 1.08
N THR A 109 -8.03 23.76 1.09
CA THR A 109 -6.96 24.44 0.36
C THR A 109 -5.96 23.44 -0.20
N THR A 110 -5.16 23.88 -1.18
CA THR A 110 -4.00 23.11 -1.66
C THR A 110 -2.74 23.74 -1.10
N PRO A 111 -2.09 23.15 -0.07
CA PRO A 111 -0.86 23.71 0.48
C PRO A 111 0.23 23.82 -0.58
N ALA A 112 0.94 24.95 -0.61
CA ALA A 112 1.92 25.25 -1.65
C ALA A 112 3.10 24.25 -1.70
N ASP A 113 3.45 23.66 -0.56
CA ASP A 113 4.51 22.66 -0.41
C ASP A 113 4.01 21.21 -0.63
N SER A 114 2.77 21.03 -1.11
CA SER A 114 2.14 19.71 -1.25
C SER A 114 2.36 19.09 -2.63
N ARG A 115 2.11 17.76 -2.73
CA ARG A 115 2.13 17.05 -4.02
C ARG A 115 1.11 17.61 -5.01
N ALA A 116 -0.07 18.02 -4.55
CA ALA A 116 -1.11 18.58 -5.41
C ALA A 116 -0.74 19.96 -6.00
N ALA A 117 0.17 20.72 -5.35
CA ALA A 117 0.70 21.96 -5.87
C ALA A 117 1.89 21.74 -6.83
N SER A 118 2.50 20.58 -6.84
CA SER A 118 3.64 20.26 -7.70
C SER A 118 3.17 19.83 -9.09
N PRO A 119 3.60 20.49 -10.19
CA PRO A 119 3.25 20.08 -11.55
C PRO A 119 3.61 18.62 -11.86
N HIS A 120 4.70 18.12 -11.29
CA HIS A 120 5.20 16.76 -11.53
C HIS A 120 4.52 15.68 -10.68
N LEU A 121 3.93 16.03 -9.53
CA LEU A 121 3.36 15.07 -8.59
C LEU A 121 1.83 15.17 -8.48
N ARG A 122 1.22 16.18 -9.08
CA ARG A 122 -0.22 16.43 -9.00
C ARG A 122 -1.04 15.23 -9.47
N HIS A 123 -0.62 14.59 -10.56
CA HIS A 123 -1.31 13.43 -11.13
C HIS A 123 -1.46 12.26 -10.12
N MET A 124 -0.58 12.16 -9.13
CA MET A 124 -0.64 11.14 -8.08
C MET A 124 -1.72 11.41 -7.02
N VAL A 125 -2.24 12.62 -6.96
CA VAL A 125 -3.20 13.05 -5.92
C VAL A 125 -4.54 13.42 -6.53
N GLU A 126 -4.54 13.92 -7.76
CA GLU A 126 -5.73 14.45 -8.45
C GLU A 126 -6.94 13.49 -8.45
N PRO A 127 -6.78 12.16 -8.64
CA PRO A 127 -7.90 11.22 -8.56
C PRO A 127 -8.61 11.22 -7.19
N TYR A 128 -7.93 11.63 -6.14
CA TYR A 128 -8.42 11.62 -4.77
C TYR A 128 -8.98 12.96 -4.29
N LEU A 129 -9.07 13.98 -5.17
CA LEU A 129 -9.52 15.32 -4.77
C LEU A 129 -11.01 15.59 -5.02
N SER A 130 -11.74 14.66 -5.65
CA SER A 130 -13.15 14.84 -6.03
C SER A 130 -13.96 13.55 -5.91
N GLY A 131 -15.26 13.65 -6.13
CA GLY A 131 -16.17 12.50 -6.21
C GLY A 131 -16.18 11.64 -4.94
N PHE A 132 -16.18 10.34 -5.14
CA PHE A 132 -16.20 9.32 -4.09
C PHE A 132 -15.07 9.50 -3.06
N ALA A 133 -13.83 9.70 -3.52
CA ALA A 133 -12.69 9.86 -2.62
C ALA A 133 -12.89 11.01 -1.64
N ARG A 134 -13.49 12.13 -2.05
CA ARG A 134 -13.79 13.24 -1.16
C ARG A 134 -14.77 12.85 -0.06
N SER A 135 -15.80 12.07 -0.38
CA SER A 135 -16.77 11.58 0.61
C SER A 135 -16.11 10.69 1.65
N VAL A 136 -15.21 9.79 1.22
CA VAL A 136 -14.42 8.94 2.11
C VAL A 136 -13.50 9.77 3.03
N ILE A 137 -12.81 10.78 2.48
CA ILE A 137 -11.95 11.68 3.25
C ILE A 137 -12.74 12.44 4.32
N GLU A 138 -13.95 12.93 3.99
CA GLU A 138 -14.83 13.61 4.96
C GLU A 138 -15.33 12.65 6.05
N ALA A 139 -15.68 11.40 5.70
CA ALA A 139 -16.05 10.38 6.67
C ALA A 139 -14.88 10.05 7.61
N THR A 140 -13.69 9.86 7.05
CA THR A 140 -12.46 9.60 7.82
C THR A 140 -12.15 10.75 8.77
N HIS A 141 -12.32 12.01 8.31
CA HIS A 141 -12.10 13.18 9.15
C HIS A 141 -13.11 13.25 10.32
N ARG A 142 -14.39 12.94 10.07
CA ARG A 142 -15.38 12.90 11.14
C ARG A 142 -15.06 11.83 12.19
N ALA A 143 -14.68 10.64 11.75
CA ALA A 143 -14.23 9.59 12.64
C ALA A 143 -13.00 10.01 13.47
N ALA A 144 -12.02 10.64 12.84
CA ALA A 144 -10.82 11.15 13.47
C ALA A 144 -11.12 12.21 14.52
N SER A 145 -12.03 13.16 14.20
CA SER A 145 -12.48 14.19 15.16
C SER A 145 -13.20 13.58 16.36
N GLY A 146 -14.01 12.54 16.14
CA GLY A 146 -14.69 11.83 17.24
C GLY A 146 -13.75 11.03 18.15
N LEU A 147 -12.58 10.66 17.64
CA LEU A 147 -11.54 9.92 18.37
C LEU A 147 -10.46 10.83 18.95
N ASP A 148 -10.52 12.15 18.70
CA ASP A 148 -9.45 13.11 19.01
C ASP A 148 -8.07 12.67 18.45
N ARG A 149 -8.06 12.21 17.19
CA ARG A 149 -6.88 11.71 16.47
C ARG A 149 -6.70 12.44 15.14
N PRO A 150 -5.46 12.56 14.62
CA PRO A 150 -5.23 13.07 13.28
C PRO A 150 -5.91 12.23 12.20
N THR A 151 -6.49 12.88 11.16
CA THR A 151 -7.18 12.18 10.07
C THR A 151 -6.26 11.14 9.38
N GLY A 152 -5.01 11.52 9.13
CA GLY A 152 -4.03 10.64 8.50
C GLY A 152 -3.69 9.41 9.35
N ASP A 153 -3.72 9.56 10.66
CA ASP A 153 -3.49 8.46 11.58
C ASP A 153 -4.65 7.45 11.54
N VAL A 154 -5.91 7.92 11.55
CA VAL A 154 -7.09 7.04 11.43
C VAL A 154 -7.08 6.30 10.10
N ALA A 155 -6.72 6.97 9.00
CA ALA A 155 -6.59 6.33 7.70
C ALA A 155 -5.49 5.26 7.69
N LEU A 156 -4.32 5.56 8.28
CA LEU A 156 -3.21 4.63 8.36
C LEU A 156 -3.52 3.44 9.28
N ALA A 157 -4.18 3.68 10.42
CA ALA A 157 -4.61 2.63 11.33
C ALA A 157 -5.60 1.67 10.68
N TRP A 158 -6.53 2.17 9.86
CA TRP A 158 -7.45 1.32 9.10
C TRP A 158 -6.70 0.37 8.16
N VAL A 159 -5.72 0.87 7.41
CA VAL A 159 -4.89 0.06 6.50
C VAL A 159 -4.06 -0.95 7.29
N ARG A 160 -3.35 -0.51 8.33
CA ARG A 160 -2.48 -1.35 9.15
C ARG A 160 -3.25 -2.51 9.81
N ASP A 161 -4.46 -2.21 10.29
CA ASP A 161 -5.28 -3.16 11.03
C ASP A 161 -6.21 -3.97 10.10
N TYR A 162 -6.09 -3.79 8.77
CA TYR A 162 -6.89 -4.53 7.79
C TYR A 162 -6.42 -5.99 7.70
N PRO A 163 -7.35 -6.98 7.80
CA PRO A 163 -7.00 -8.39 7.76
C PRO A 163 -6.26 -8.77 6.48
N GLY A 164 -5.07 -9.34 6.61
CA GLY A 164 -4.24 -9.76 5.48
C GLY A 164 -3.19 -8.73 5.04
N ILE A 165 -3.24 -7.49 5.51
CA ILE A 165 -2.16 -6.52 5.32
C ILE A 165 -1.02 -6.82 6.29
N SER A 166 0.19 -6.99 5.77
CA SER A 166 1.40 -7.22 6.57
C SER A 166 2.05 -5.93 7.02
N SER A 167 2.03 -4.90 6.18
CA SER A 167 2.56 -3.57 6.50
C SER A 167 1.98 -2.50 5.60
N ALA A 168 1.86 -1.28 6.12
CA ALA A 168 1.49 -0.09 5.36
C ALA A 168 2.74 0.73 5.02
N LEU A 169 2.93 1.03 3.74
CA LEU A 169 4.04 1.85 3.28
C LEU A 169 3.69 3.33 3.36
N VAL A 170 4.57 4.09 4.00
CA VAL A 170 4.43 5.53 4.14
C VAL A 170 5.62 6.26 3.53
N GLY A 171 5.37 7.39 2.87
CA GLY A 171 6.40 8.22 2.24
C GLY A 171 6.38 9.65 2.80
N PRO A 172 6.75 9.87 4.07
CA PRO A 172 6.88 11.22 4.62
C PRO A 172 8.04 11.94 3.93
N ARG A 173 7.88 13.26 3.73
CA ARG A 173 8.93 14.12 3.13
C ARG A 173 9.74 14.87 4.17
N THR A 174 9.27 14.90 5.41
CA THR A 174 9.94 15.55 6.53
C THR A 174 9.90 14.67 7.77
N ALA A 175 10.88 14.81 8.67
CA ALA A 175 10.92 14.11 9.96
C ALA A 175 9.63 14.36 10.75
N ARG A 176 9.15 15.61 10.81
CA ARG A 176 7.88 15.94 11.47
C ARG A 176 6.68 15.14 10.95
N GLN A 177 6.61 14.90 9.64
CA GLN A 177 5.54 14.05 9.08
C GLN A 177 5.68 12.61 9.55
N LEU A 178 6.90 12.09 9.61
CA LEU A 178 7.15 10.76 10.13
C LEU A 178 6.79 10.65 11.62
N ASP A 179 7.24 11.60 12.43
CA ASP A 179 6.95 11.64 13.86
C ASP A 179 5.42 11.60 14.11
N THR A 180 4.66 12.45 13.39
CA THR A 180 3.20 12.45 13.49
C THR A 180 2.55 11.11 13.12
N LEU A 181 3.11 10.37 12.14
CA LEU A 181 2.59 9.05 11.75
C LEU A 181 2.95 7.94 12.75
N LEU A 182 4.03 8.12 13.51
CA LEU A 182 4.50 7.15 14.51
C LEU A 182 3.95 7.44 15.92
N GLU A 183 3.38 8.61 16.15
CA GLU A 183 2.85 9.02 17.46
C GLU A 183 1.68 8.14 17.93
N TYR A 184 0.84 7.71 17.00
CA TYR A 184 -0.36 6.94 17.29
C TYR A 184 -0.22 5.50 16.81
N THR A 185 -0.16 4.57 17.74
CA THR A 185 -0.04 3.12 17.45
C THR A 185 -1.30 2.33 17.82
N ALA A 186 -2.27 2.96 18.47
CA ALA A 186 -3.50 2.30 18.89
C ALA A 186 -4.37 1.86 17.70
N THR A 187 -4.95 0.68 17.82
CA THR A 187 -5.92 0.16 16.85
C THR A 187 -7.20 1.00 16.83
N LEU A 188 -7.95 0.93 15.74
CA LEU A 188 -9.27 1.56 15.67
C LEU A 188 -10.30 0.73 16.45
N PRO A 189 -11.24 1.39 17.16
CA PRO A 189 -12.41 0.70 17.68
C PRO A 189 -13.16 -0.04 16.56
N ALA A 190 -13.60 -1.27 16.83
CA ALA A 190 -14.27 -2.11 15.82
C ALA A 190 -15.43 -1.41 15.08
N PRO A 191 -16.35 -0.70 15.76
CA PRO A 191 -17.43 0.00 15.07
C PRO A 191 -16.94 1.08 14.08
N ILE A 192 -15.86 1.80 14.43
CA ILE A 192 -15.28 2.82 13.53
C ILE A 192 -14.63 2.15 12.31
N ARG A 193 -13.91 1.06 12.53
CA ARG A 193 -13.29 0.30 11.44
C ARG A 193 -14.33 -0.25 10.46
N GLU A 194 -15.44 -0.80 10.97
CA GLU A 194 -16.55 -1.32 10.18
C GLU A 194 -17.17 -0.23 9.32
N VAL A 195 -17.58 0.89 9.93
CA VAL A 195 -18.17 2.03 9.20
C VAL A 195 -17.20 2.57 8.12
N LEU A 196 -15.92 2.70 8.43
CA LEU A 196 -14.95 3.13 7.44
C LEU A 196 -14.79 2.10 6.30
N SER A 197 -14.89 0.81 6.58
CA SER A 197 -14.85 -0.25 5.56
C SER A 197 -16.08 -0.22 4.64
N GLU A 198 -17.27 0.10 5.18
CA GLU A 198 -18.48 0.29 4.39
C GLU A 198 -18.38 1.50 3.46
N VAL A 199 -17.79 2.59 3.94
CA VAL A 199 -17.62 3.82 3.17
C VAL A 199 -16.52 3.68 2.09
N ALA A 200 -15.57 2.76 2.26
CA ALA A 200 -14.46 2.50 1.33
C ALA A 200 -14.86 1.60 0.13
N GLN A 201 -16.07 1.07 0.09
CA GLN A 201 -16.63 0.22 -0.98
C GLN A 201 -17.43 1.06 -1.98
#